data_6a5a32a6c916b2e1d57eec09907d33b8
#
_entry.id   6a5a32a6c916b2e1d57eec09907d33b8
#
_cell.length_a   1.000
_cell.length_b   1.000
_cell.length_c   1.000
_cell.angle_alpha   90.00
_cell.angle_beta   90.00
_cell.angle_gamma   90.00
#
_symmetry.space_group_name_H-M   'P 1'
#
loop_
_entity.id
_entity.type
_entity.pdbx_description
1 polymer ?
#
loop_
_entity_poly.entity_id
_entity_poly.type
_entity_poly.pdbx_seq_one_letter_code
_entity_poly.pdbx_strand_id
1 'polypeptide(L)'
;FTDGYYTNHLGHDMFGYRKKEDVVSATEKLFREIRTSYKDEMQRIPLKGKFTLKENESPTFEVTDGKNVVIATCDDVKGEKALKVALSEEKAISQLSKTGGTPYYFSNIETEIDEDITVPISSLNKIRREVLSIMDSKRDFDYNYNFTMPEIDFTPADQRITEKRAEVRKIDDKISNDYDLIFVPITISDEDLEKVKKKCNKIGISVPRGLFGREDKIIEKLKEFKAKGINDTLCNNLGAVYFCKELGFNVHGGEFLNITNTASVLWAEEYGLTDILVSIEITDEQINALGGN
;
A
#
# COMPACT_ATOMS: atom_id res chain seq x y z
N PHE A 1 24.00 -10.93 -8.04
CA PHE A 1 22.93 -9.93 -8.12
C PHE A 1 22.17 -10.16 -9.40
N THR A 2 20.86 -10.08 -9.36
CA THR A 2 20.00 -10.13 -10.54
C THR A 2 19.27 -8.80 -10.65
N ASP A 3 19.09 -8.33 -11.86
CA ASP A 3 18.34 -7.13 -12.19
C ASP A 3 16.95 -7.44 -12.79
N GLY A 4 16.61 -8.72 -12.90
CA GLY A 4 15.38 -9.19 -13.52
C GLY A 4 14.12 -8.56 -12.91
N TYR A 5 14.09 -8.38 -11.58
CA TYR A 5 12.98 -7.68 -10.91
C TYR A 5 12.95 -6.18 -11.23
N TYR A 6 14.10 -5.54 -11.28
CA TYR A 6 14.20 -4.12 -11.57
C TYR A 6 13.85 -3.79 -13.03
N THR A 7 14.30 -4.63 -13.96
CA THR A 7 14.04 -4.47 -15.39
C THR A 7 12.73 -5.11 -15.85
N ASN A 8 12.00 -5.76 -14.94
CA ASN A 8 10.76 -6.51 -15.20
C ASN A 8 10.92 -7.62 -16.25
N HIS A 9 12.12 -8.20 -16.33
CA HIS A 9 12.39 -9.37 -17.15
C HIS A 9 12.11 -10.63 -16.34
N LEU A 10 10.91 -11.21 -16.57
CA LEU A 10 10.49 -12.45 -15.94
C LEU A 10 11.20 -13.65 -16.58
N GLY A 11 12.05 -14.33 -15.84
CA GLY A 11 12.74 -15.51 -16.35
C GLY A 11 13.87 -15.99 -15.44
N HIS A 12 14.84 -16.68 -16.01
CA HIS A 12 16.03 -17.15 -15.30
C HIS A 12 16.83 -16.04 -14.64
N ASP A 13 16.76 -14.82 -15.16
CA ASP A 13 17.47 -13.63 -14.65
C ASP A 13 16.95 -13.20 -13.26
N MET A 14 15.77 -13.70 -12.82
CA MET A 14 15.22 -13.47 -11.48
C MET A 14 15.84 -14.39 -10.41
N PHE A 15 16.47 -15.49 -10.80
CA PHE A 15 16.90 -16.57 -9.90
C PHE A 15 18.40 -16.62 -9.64
N GLY A 16 19.13 -15.56 -9.93
CA GLY A 16 20.51 -15.41 -9.46
C GLY A 16 21.54 -16.30 -10.15
N TYR A 17 21.29 -16.73 -11.35
CA TYR A 17 22.33 -17.34 -12.17
C TYR A 17 23.35 -16.27 -12.56
N ARG A 18 24.53 -16.31 -11.94
CA ARG A 18 25.63 -15.39 -12.26
C ARG A 18 26.15 -15.70 -13.67
N LYS A 19 25.88 -14.81 -14.58
CA LYS A 19 26.55 -14.77 -15.88
C LYS A 19 27.78 -13.87 -15.80
N LYS A 20 28.73 -14.04 -16.72
CA LYS A 20 29.95 -13.22 -16.76
C LYS A 20 29.60 -11.74 -16.98
N GLU A 21 28.55 -11.48 -17.74
CA GLU A 21 27.99 -10.16 -18.01
C GLU A 21 27.51 -9.45 -16.75
N ASP A 22 26.93 -10.17 -15.80
CA ASP A 22 26.45 -9.61 -14.52
C ASP A 22 27.58 -9.07 -13.67
N VAL A 23 28.74 -9.73 -13.72
CA VAL A 23 29.94 -9.29 -13.00
C VAL A 23 30.54 -8.05 -13.67
N VAL A 24 30.51 -7.97 -15.00
CA VAL A 24 31.04 -6.84 -15.76
C VAL A 24 30.13 -5.62 -15.66
N SER A 25 28.82 -5.82 -15.62
CA SER A 25 27.85 -4.73 -15.49
C SER A 25 27.77 -4.15 -14.07
N ALA A 26 28.15 -4.93 -13.05
CA ALA A 26 28.21 -4.49 -11.65
C ALA A 26 29.42 -3.56 -11.39
N THR A 27 29.45 -2.40 -12.05
CA THR A 27 30.56 -1.44 -11.98
C THR A 27 30.43 -0.54 -10.74
N GLU A 28 31.57 0.03 -10.30
CA GLU A 28 31.55 1.06 -9.26
C GLU A 28 30.69 2.29 -9.66
N LYS A 29 30.61 2.58 -10.93
CA LYS A 29 29.75 3.65 -11.46
C LYS A 29 28.29 3.35 -11.17
N LEU A 30 27.80 2.14 -11.46
CA LEU A 30 26.45 1.71 -11.15
C LEU A 30 26.16 1.79 -9.66
N PHE A 31 27.05 1.29 -8.80
CA PHE A 31 26.87 1.39 -7.34
C PHE A 31 26.87 2.82 -6.82
N ARG A 32 27.61 3.72 -7.45
CA ARG A 32 27.58 5.15 -7.13
C ARG A 32 26.24 5.76 -7.53
N GLU A 33 25.75 5.48 -8.71
CA GLU A 33 24.44 5.94 -9.20
C GLU A 33 23.30 5.43 -8.31
N ILE A 34 23.32 4.15 -7.94
CA ILE A 34 22.37 3.56 -7.00
C ILE A 34 22.43 4.27 -5.63
N ARG A 35 23.63 4.47 -5.06
CA ARG A 35 23.76 5.19 -3.79
C ARG A 35 23.26 6.62 -3.89
N THR A 36 23.48 7.28 -5.00
CA THR A 36 23.02 8.66 -5.23
C THR A 36 21.49 8.70 -5.35
N SER A 37 20.87 7.68 -5.96
CA SER A 37 19.42 7.65 -6.20
C SER A 37 18.57 7.60 -4.92
N TYR A 38 19.12 7.15 -3.80
CA TYR A 38 18.41 7.11 -2.50
C TYR A 38 19.06 7.97 -1.42
N LYS A 39 20.07 8.78 -1.78
CA LYS A 39 20.76 9.67 -0.84
C LYS A 39 19.92 10.89 -0.49
N ASP A 40 19.21 11.42 -1.46
CA ASP A 40 18.39 12.60 -1.30
C ASP A 40 16.91 12.21 -1.23
N GLU A 41 16.16 12.92 -0.41
CA GLU A 41 14.72 12.72 -0.28
C GLU A 41 14.01 12.98 -1.61
N MET A 42 13.14 12.06 -2.02
CA MET A 42 12.35 12.23 -3.24
C MET A 42 11.17 13.17 -3.00
N GLN A 43 11.10 14.24 -3.79
CA GLN A 43 9.99 15.18 -3.74
C GLN A 43 8.71 14.55 -4.30
N ARG A 44 7.76 14.21 -3.42
CA ARG A 44 6.50 13.52 -3.76
C ARG A 44 5.25 14.26 -3.32
N ILE A 45 5.40 15.21 -2.40
CA ILE A 45 4.28 15.87 -1.75
C ILE A 45 4.10 17.27 -2.34
N PRO A 46 2.99 17.49 -3.10
CA PRO A 46 2.71 18.80 -3.66
C PRO A 46 2.27 19.78 -2.58
N LEU A 47 2.86 20.96 -2.58
CA LEU A 47 2.45 22.08 -1.75
C LEU A 47 1.92 23.22 -2.63
N LYS A 48 0.98 24.00 -2.07
CA LYS A 48 0.61 25.30 -2.57
C LYS A 48 1.02 26.33 -1.54
N GLY A 49 1.58 27.47 -1.98
CA GLY A 49 2.02 28.53 -1.10
C GLY A 49 1.37 29.87 -1.44
N LYS A 50 1.22 30.73 -0.43
CA LYS A 50 0.90 32.15 -0.59
C LYS A 50 1.90 32.96 0.21
N PHE A 51 2.69 33.76 -0.48
CA PHE A 51 3.67 34.65 0.13
C PHE A 51 3.14 36.08 0.13
N THR A 52 3.13 36.73 1.31
CA THR A 52 2.66 38.10 1.49
C THR A 52 3.80 38.97 2.04
N LEU A 53 4.04 40.11 1.41
CA LEU A 53 5.00 41.09 1.82
C LEU A 53 4.43 42.51 1.66
N LYS A 54 4.19 43.19 2.79
CA LYS A 54 3.65 44.55 2.84
C LYS A 54 4.62 45.53 3.49
N GLU A 55 4.46 46.81 3.19
CA GLU A 55 5.29 47.88 3.78
C GLU A 55 5.13 47.89 5.30
N ASN A 56 6.25 47.95 6.03
CA ASN A 56 6.36 47.95 7.49
C ASN A 56 5.76 46.68 8.20
N GLU A 57 5.38 45.66 7.46
CA GLU A 57 4.90 44.39 8.01
C GLU A 57 5.94 43.27 7.85
N SER A 58 5.90 42.31 8.73
CA SER A 58 6.76 41.11 8.63
C SER A 58 6.27 40.22 7.48
N PRO A 59 7.17 39.65 6.64
CA PRO A 59 6.78 38.75 5.58
C PRO A 59 6.16 37.52 6.15
N THR A 60 5.08 37.02 5.51
CA THR A 60 4.37 35.79 5.87
C THR A 60 4.37 34.82 4.72
N PHE A 61 4.45 33.52 5.04
CA PHE A 61 4.35 32.48 4.06
C PHE A 61 3.39 31.41 4.55
N GLU A 62 2.23 31.33 3.93
CA GLU A 62 1.22 30.30 4.15
C GLU A 62 1.43 29.15 3.16
N VAL A 63 1.38 27.91 3.65
CA VAL A 63 1.58 26.70 2.84
C VAL A 63 0.56 25.64 3.19
N THR A 64 0.05 24.95 2.18
CA THR A 64 -0.88 23.85 2.37
C THR A 64 -0.50 22.63 1.50
N ASP A 65 -0.70 21.44 2.06
CA ASP A 65 -0.64 20.15 1.34
C ASP A 65 -2.03 19.63 0.93
N GLY A 66 -3.07 20.48 1.08
CA GLY A 66 -4.45 20.13 0.80
C GLY A 66 -5.22 19.57 2.00
N LYS A 67 -4.53 19.16 3.08
CA LYS A 67 -5.12 18.71 4.36
C LYS A 67 -4.74 19.62 5.50
N ASN A 68 -3.48 20.03 5.57
CA ASN A 68 -2.93 20.89 6.58
C ASN A 68 -2.67 22.27 5.98
N VAL A 69 -2.85 23.32 6.79
CA VAL A 69 -2.44 24.67 6.49
C VAL A 69 -1.48 25.11 7.58
N VAL A 70 -0.35 25.65 7.19
CA VAL A 70 0.69 26.18 8.10
C VAL A 70 1.15 27.55 7.65
N ILE A 71 1.49 28.39 8.61
CA ILE A 71 1.94 29.77 8.36
C ILE A 71 3.24 29.98 9.14
N ALA A 72 4.22 30.58 8.48
CA ALA A 72 5.42 31.07 9.12
C ALA A 72 5.51 32.60 8.89
N THR A 73 6.08 33.31 9.87
CA THR A 73 6.30 34.76 9.82
C THR A 73 7.75 35.08 10.22
N CYS A 74 8.42 35.91 9.47
CA CYS A 74 9.79 36.30 9.81
C CYS A 74 9.76 37.65 10.58
N ASP A 75 9.58 37.62 11.90
CA ASP A 75 9.37 38.80 12.76
C ASP A 75 10.62 39.66 12.88
N ASP A 76 11.80 39.13 12.58
CA ASP A 76 13.08 39.87 12.66
C ASP A 76 13.22 40.92 11.54
N VAL A 77 12.35 40.90 10.53
CA VAL A 77 12.48 41.75 9.33
C VAL A 77 11.11 42.26 8.92
N LYS A 78 11.06 43.50 8.48
CA LYS A 78 9.88 44.12 7.89
C LYS A 78 10.12 44.46 6.44
N GLY A 79 9.05 44.56 5.67
CA GLY A 79 9.10 45.10 4.31
C GLY A 79 9.54 46.54 4.30
N GLU A 80 10.68 46.82 3.68
CA GLU A 80 11.26 48.19 3.59
C GLU A 80 11.26 48.66 2.14
N LYS A 81 11.19 49.99 1.94
CA LYS A 81 11.32 50.53 0.59
C LYS A 81 12.69 50.25 0.02
N ALA A 82 12.71 49.74 -1.20
CA ALA A 82 13.93 49.34 -1.88
C ALA A 82 14.79 50.56 -2.25
N LEU A 83 16.03 50.60 -1.79
CA LEU A 83 16.97 51.62 -2.15
C LEU A 83 17.52 51.49 -3.58
N LYS A 84 17.56 50.28 -4.13
CA LYS A 84 18.12 49.98 -5.45
C LYS A 84 17.23 49.09 -6.30
N VAL A 85 16.83 47.95 -5.77
CA VAL A 85 16.04 46.94 -6.50
C VAL A 85 14.98 46.33 -5.58
N ALA A 86 13.73 46.48 -5.95
CA ALA A 86 12.61 45.84 -5.25
C ALA A 86 12.63 44.32 -5.42
N LEU A 87 11.98 43.62 -4.52
CA LEU A 87 11.80 42.16 -4.61
C LEU A 87 10.76 41.83 -5.70
N SER A 88 11.21 41.24 -6.81
CA SER A 88 10.25 40.78 -7.82
C SER A 88 9.59 39.49 -7.41
N GLU A 89 8.36 39.26 -7.90
CA GLU A 89 7.60 38.03 -7.70
C GLU A 89 8.38 36.76 -8.15
N GLU A 90 9.00 36.82 -9.34
CA GLU A 90 9.79 35.71 -9.86
C GLU A 90 10.95 35.35 -8.93
N LYS A 91 11.60 36.37 -8.33
CA LYS A 91 12.72 36.16 -7.42
C LYS A 91 12.26 35.56 -6.10
N ALA A 92 11.13 36.04 -5.57
CA ALA A 92 10.50 35.46 -4.38
C ALA A 92 10.14 33.98 -4.60
N ILE A 93 9.40 33.69 -5.67
CA ILE A 93 9.03 32.32 -6.05
C ILE A 93 10.26 31.43 -6.23
N SER A 94 11.27 31.92 -6.95
CA SER A 94 12.52 31.17 -7.17
C SER A 94 13.27 30.83 -5.88
N GLN A 95 13.16 31.64 -4.83
CA GLN A 95 13.80 31.34 -3.54
C GLN A 95 12.93 30.44 -2.66
N LEU A 96 11.62 30.68 -2.65
CA LEU A 96 10.67 29.93 -1.85
C LEU A 96 10.43 28.50 -2.36
N SER A 97 10.56 28.29 -3.66
CA SER A 97 10.40 26.95 -4.29
C SER A 97 11.57 26.00 -4.07
N LYS A 98 12.67 26.42 -3.45
CA LYS A 98 13.85 25.57 -3.21
C LYS A 98 13.62 24.62 -2.06
N THR A 99 13.10 23.44 -2.33
CA THR A 99 12.74 22.41 -1.34
C THR A 99 13.66 21.18 -1.37
N GLY A 100 14.85 21.28 -1.96
CA GLY A 100 15.81 20.18 -2.02
C GLY A 100 16.14 19.60 -0.63
N GLY A 101 16.24 18.27 -0.53
CA GLY A 101 16.44 17.54 0.73
C GLY A 101 15.18 17.40 1.57
N THR A 102 13.99 17.70 1.02
CA THR A 102 12.68 17.50 1.66
C THR A 102 11.76 16.70 0.75
N PRO A 103 10.71 16.05 1.27
CA PRO A 103 9.74 15.32 0.44
C PRO A 103 8.79 16.23 -0.35
N TYR A 104 8.92 17.56 -0.21
CA TYR A 104 8.00 18.56 -0.75
C TYR A 104 8.45 19.15 -2.08
N TYR A 105 7.47 19.53 -2.90
CA TYR A 105 7.66 20.45 -4.02
C TYR A 105 6.47 21.40 -4.12
N PHE A 106 6.70 22.65 -4.54
CA PHE A 106 5.62 23.60 -4.76
C PHE A 106 5.03 23.40 -6.15
N SER A 107 3.74 23.09 -6.21
CA SER A 107 2.96 23.07 -7.44
C SER A 107 2.52 24.47 -7.88
N ASN A 108 2.35 25.37 -6.91
CA ASN A 108 2.04 26.78 -7.13
C ASN A 108 2.48 27.61 -5.93
N ILE A 109 2.96 28.85 -6.17
CA ILE A 109 3.19 29.87 -5.16
C ILE A 109 2.56 31.17 -5.66
N GLU A 110 1.57 31.64 -4.94
CA GLU A 110 0.96 32.95 -5.14
C GLU A 110 1.73 33.99 -4.34
N THR A 111 1.87 35.19 -4.90
CA THR A 111 2.58 36.29 -4.25
C THR A 111 1.68 37.50 -4.13
N GLU A 112 1.74 38.18 -2.99
CA GLU A 112 1.11 39.43 -2.70
C GLU A 112 2.20 40.37 -2.14
N ILE A 113 2.84 41.14 -3.03
CA ILE A 113 3.99 42.00 -2.71
C ILE A 113 3.63 43.43 -3.07
N ASP A 114 3.75 44.36 -2.08
CA ASP A 114 3.55 45.80 -2.33
C ASP A 114 4.63 46.33 -3.27
N GLU A 115 4.30 47.41 -3.99
CA GLU A 115 5.23 48.03 -4.94
C GLU A 115 6.47 48.63 -4.21
N ASP A 116 7.62 48.55 -4.87
CA ASP A 116 8.91 49.13 -4.42
C ASP A 116 9.41 48.62 -3.06
N ILE A 117 9.01 47.45 -2.61
CA ILE A 117 9.43 46.88 -1.33
C ILE A 117 10.45 45.75 -1.51
N THR A 118 11.28 45.57 -0.51
CA THR A 118 12.28 44.53 -0.45
C THR A 118 12.46 43.96 0.96
N VAL A 119 12.94 42.72 1.02
CA VAL A 119 13.48 42.07 2.23
C VAL A 119 14.76 41.32 1.87
N PRO A 120 15.64 41.05 2.84
CA PRO A 120 16.83 40.24 2.60
C PRO A 120 16.47 38.83 2.10
N ILE A 121 17.22 38.33 1.14
CA ILE A 121 17.02 36.94 0.63
C ILE A 121 17.18 35.89 1.73
N SER A 122 17.99 36.16 2.74
CA SER A 122 18.12 35.31 3.94
C SER A 122 16.80 35.12 4.67
N SER A 123 15.93 36.14 4.71
CA SER A 123 14.60 36.07 5.35
C SER A 123 13.67 35.17 4.58
N LEU A 124 13.68 35.15 3.23
CA LEU A 124 12.94 34.22 2.41
C LEU A 124 13.40 32.78 2.66
N ASN A 125 14.70 32.57 2.81
CA ASN A 125 15.24 31.25 3.12
C ASN A 125 14.87 30.78 4.54
N LYS A 126 14.82 31.73 5.51
CA LYS A 126 14.43 31.44 6.89
C LYS A 126 12.97 31.02 6.96
N ILE A 127 12.07 31.83 6.41
CA ILE A 127 10.63 31.58 6.43
C ILE A 127 10.26 30.29 5.69
N ARG A 128 10.93 29.99 4.57
CA ARG A 128 10.75 28.73 3.85
C ARG A 128 11.10 27.52 4.72
N ARG A 129 12.26 27.54 5.39
CA ARG A 129 12.69 26.45 6.27
C ARG A 129 11.73 26.26 7.43
N GLU A 130 11.28 27.36 8.00
CA GLU A 130 10.37 27.35 9.14
C GLU A 130 9.01 26.77 8.76
N VAL A 131 8.39 27.22 7.66
CA VAL A 131 7.10 26.72 7.22
C VAL A 131 7.16 25.23 6.85
N LEU A 132 8.27 24.75 6.26
CA LEU A 132 8.44 23.31 5.97
C LEU A 132 8.62 22.51 7.25
N SER A 133 9.35 23.03 8.24
CA SER A 133 9.49 22.36 9.55
C SER A 133 8.15 22.27 10.31
N ILE A 134 7.33 23.33 10.24
CA ILE A 134 5.98 23.31 10.83
C ILE A 134 5.10 22.29 10.07
N MET A 135 5.23 22.22 8.75
CA MET A 135 4.50 21.23 7.93
C MET A 135 4.91 19.81 8.30
N ASP A 136 6.20 19.51 8.47
CA ASP A 136 6.69 18.21 8.95
C ASP A 136 6.05 17.85 10.29
N SER A 137 6.07 18.76 11.26
CA SER A 137 5.46 18.55 12.57
C SER A 137 3.95 18.32 12.52
N LYS A 138 3.25 18.95 11.56
CA LYS A 138 1.81 18.73 11.35
C LYS A 138 1.49 17.41 10.68
N ARG A 139 2.43 16.86 9.91
CA ARG A 139 2.31 15.58 9.21
C ARG A 139 2.86 14.42 10.01
N ASP A 140 3.71 14.70 10.98
CA ASP A 140 4.21 13.70 11.93
C ASP A 140 3.12 13.42 12.95
N PHE A 141 2.42 12.32 12.73
CA PHE A 141 1.39 11.86 13.65
C PHE A 141 2.03 10.97 14.69
N ASP A 142 2.17 11.48 15.90
CA ASP A 142 2.35 10.62 17.06
C ASP A 142 1.07 9.79 17.27
N TYR A 143 1.10 8.58 16.74
CA TYR A 143 0.07 7.60 17.04
C TYR A 143 0.24 7.12 18.49
N ASN A 144 -0.30 7.87 19.42
CA ASN A 144 -0.46 7.39 20.79
C ASN A 144 -1.55 6.32 20.80
N TYR A 145 -1.17 5.08 20.54
CA TYR A 145 -2.06 3.95 20.70
C TYR A 145 -2.16 3.61 22.20
N ASN A 146 -3.30 3.82 22.80
CA ASN A 146 -3.63 3.16 24.05
C ASN A 146 -3.87 1.68 23.71
N PHE A 147 -2.83 0.89 23.77
CA PHE A 147 -2.94 -0.55 23.56
C PHE A 147 -3.36 -1.23 24.86
N THR A 148 -4.52 -1.86 24.84
CA THR A 148 -4.95 -2.80 25.88
C THR A 148 -4.83 -4.19 25.30
N MET A 149 -4.05 -5.05 25.97
CA MET A 149 -3.93 -6.45 25.56
C MET A 149 -5.31 -7.09 25.64
N PRO A 150 -5.88 -7.62 24.55
CA PRO A 150 -7.16 -8.32 24.63
C PRO A 150 -6.98 -9.63 25.42
N GLU A 151 -7.99 -9.99 26.20
CA GLU A 151 -8.07 -11.34 26.72
C GLU A 151 -8.40 -12.29 25.57
N ILE A 152 -7.53 -13.26 25.36
CA ILE A 152 -7.69 -14.26 24.31
C ILE A 152 -8.13 -15.57 24.96
N ASP A 153 -9.28 -16.08 24.54
CA ASP A 153 -9.72 -17.42 24.91
C ASP A 153 -8.96 -18.45 24.07
N PHE A 154 -8.19 -19.30 24.72
CA PHE A 154 -7.43 -20.38 24.10
C PHE A 154 -8.15 -21.73 24.14
N THR A 155 -9.42 -21.75 24.52
CA THR A 155 -10.20 -23.01 24.59
C THR A 155 -10.40 -23.54 23.18
N PRO A 156 -9.95 -24.76 22.85
CA PRO A 156 -10.21 -25.39 21.57
C PRO A 156 -11.70 -25.69 21.39
N ALA A 157 -12.18 -25.62 20.17
CA ALA A 157 -13.58 -25.96 19.87
C ALA A 157 -13.88 -27.44 20.14
N ASP A 158 -15.02 -27.71 20.77
CA ASP A 158 -15.47 -29.06 21.07
C ASP A 158 -16.05 -29.80 19.84
N GLN A 159 -16.54 -29.07 18.85
CA GLN A 159 -17.19 -29.63 17.67
C GLN A 159 -16.24 -29.62 16.47
N ARG A 160 -16.02 -30.80 15.88
CA ARG A 160 -15.25 -30.95 14.64
C ARG A 160 -16.16 -31.48 13.54
N ILE A 161 -16.37 -30.66 12.52
CA ILE A 161 -17.02 -31.11 11.28
C ILE A 161 -15.92 -31.65 10.36
N THR A 162 -16.11 -32.85 9.88
CA THR A 162 -15.19 -33.49 8.90
C THR A 162 -15.73 -33.29 7.51
N GLU A 163 -15.12 -32.41 6.73
CA GLU A 163 -15.39 -32.22 5.31
C GLU A 163 -14.12 -32.47 4.50
N LYS A 164 -14.29 -33.14 3.35
CA LYS A 164 -13.21 -33.30 2.38
C LYS A 164 -13.27 -32.18 1.35
N ARG A 165 -12.22 -31.41 1.28
CA ARG A 165 -12.10 -30.29 0.34
C ARG A 165 -10.87 -30.43 -0.53
N ALA A 166 -10.94 -29.92 -1.75
CA ALA A 166 -9.81 -29.90 -2.66
C ALA A 166 -9.73 -28.57 -3.41
N GLU A 167 -8.51 -28.10 -3.64
CA GLU A 167 -8.22 -27.08 -4.63
C GLU A 167 -7.61 -27.76 -5.86
N VAL A 168 -8.21 -27.55 -7.03
CA VAL A 168 -7.73 -28.12 -8.28
C VAL A 168 -7.18 -27.04 -9.20
N ARG A 169 -5.97 -27.25 -9.70
CA ARG A 169 -5.29 -26.30 -10.61
C ARG A 169 -5.59 -26.60 -12.08
N LYS A 170 -5.93 -27.83 -12.39
CA LYS A 170 -6.27 -28.31 -13.73
C LYS A 170 -7.48 -29.22 -13.64
N ILE A 171 -8.39 -29.06 -14.58
CA ILE A 171 -9.57 -29.93 -14.67
C ILE A 171 -9.16 -31.17 -15.46
N ASP A 172 -9.16 -32.31 -14.81
CA ASP A 172 -8.89 -33.61 -15.40
C ASP A 172 -9.97 -34.61 -14.99
N ASP A 173 -9.88 -35.83 -15.53
CA ASP A 173 -10.85 -36.88 -15.26
C ASP A 173 -10.77 -37.49 -13.85
N LYS A 174 -9.76 -37.12 -13.07
CA LYS A 174 -9.53 -37.59 -11.69
C LYS A 174 -10.35 -36.86 -10.65
N ILE A 175 -11.07 -35.79 -11.02
CA ILE A 175 -12.01 -35.14 -10.11
C ILE A 175 -13.10 -36.12 -9.75
N SER A 176 -13.19 -36.47 -8.47
CA SER A 176 -14.20 -37.43 -7.96
C SER A 176 -15.25 -36.68 -7.14
N ASN A 177 -16.38 -37.36 -6.94
CA ASN A 177 -17.48 -36.88 -6.07
C ASN A 177 -17.25 -37.20 -4.57
N ASP A 178 -16.03 -37.60 -4.21
CA ASP A 178 -15.66 -37.86 -2.80
C ASP A 178 -15.37 -36.59 -2.02
N TYR A 179 -15.45 -35.41 -2.65
CA TYR A 179 -15.20 -34.09 -2.02
C TYR A 179 -16.52 -33.37 -1.77
N ASP A 180 -16.63 -32.80 -0.57
CA ASP A 180 -17.77 -31.97 -0.16
C ASP A 180 -17.74 -30.59 -0.84
N LEU A 181 -16.55 -30.02 -1.06
CA LEU A 181 -16.33 -28.76 -1.73
C LEU A 181 -15.05 -28.83 -2.57
N ILE A 182 -15.14 -28.38 -3.82
CA ILE A 182 -13.97 -28.26 -4.71
C ILE A 182 -13.79 -26.78 -5.13
N PHE A 183 -12.61 -26.26 -4.92
CA PHE A 183 -12.22 -24.97 -5.44
C PHE A 183 -11.53 -25.11 -6.79
N VAL A 184 -12.07 -24.40 -7.78
CA VAL A 184 -11.54 -24.37 -9.14
C VAL A 184 -10.91 -23.01 -9.44
N PRO A 185 -9.91 -22.92 -10.33
CA PRO A 185 -9.27 -21.66 -10.65
C PRO A 185 -10.25 -20.67 -11.28
N ILE A 186 -10.11 -19.39 -10.99
CA ILE A 186 -10.94 -18.30 -11.57
C ILE A 186 -10.89 -18.27 -13.10
N THR A 187 -9.86 -18.87 -13.69
CA THR A 187 -9.66 -18.96 -15.15
C THR A 187 -10.37 -20.15 -15.79
N ILE A 188 -11.15 -20.92 -15.02
CA ILE A 188 -11.87 -22.08 -15.55
C ILE A 188 -12.79 -21.68 -16.71
N SER A 189 -12.83 -22.50 -17.75
CA SER A 189 -13.77 -22.32 -18.84
C SER A 189 -15.20 -22.74 -18.42
N ASP A 190 -16.21 -22.21 -19.10
CA ASP A 190 -17.60 -22.59 -18.81
C ASP A 190 -17.84 -24.08 -19.11
N GLU A 191 -17.19 -24.63 -20.14
CA GLU A 191 -17.27 -26.06 -20.46
C GLU A 191 -16.72 -26.93 -19.32
N ASP A 192 -15.57 -26.60 -18.79
CA ASP A 192 -14.95 -27.31 -17.69
C ASP A 192 -15.71 -27.16 -16.38
N LEU A 193 -16.24 -25.95 -16.14
CA LEU A 193 -17.11 -25.70 -14.99
C LEU A 193 -18.33 -26.63 -15.00
N GLU A 194 -18.98 -26.79 -16.14
CA GLU A 194 -20.12 -27.69 -16.27
C GLU A 194 -19.72 -29.19 -16.11
N LYS A 195 -18.49 -29.56 -16.49
CA LYS A 195 -17.95 -30.92 -16.20
C LYS A 195 -17.79 -31.12 -14.69
N VAL A 196 -17.28 -30.13 -13.99
CA VAL A 196 -17.09 -30.19 -12.53
C VAL A 196 -18.43 -30.24 -11.81
N LYS A 197 -19.42 -29.42 -12.20
CA LYS A 197 -20.77 -29.41 -11.64
C LYS A 197 -21.46 -30.77 -11.70
N LYS A 198 -21.19 -31.56 -12.73
CA LYS A 198 -21.74 -32.95 -12.86
C LYS A 198 -21.12 -33.90 -11.88
N LYS A 199 -19.91 -33.64 -11.38
CA LYS A 199 -19.15 -34.54 -10.50
C LYS A 199 -19.14 -34.09 -9.03
N CYS A 200 -19.41 -32.80 -8.74
CA CYS A 200 -19.28 -32.26 -7.40
C CYS A 200 -20.51 -31.46 -7.03
N ASN A 201 -20.98 -31.63 -5.81
CA ASN A 201 -22.18 -30.97 -5.30
C ASN A 201 -21.96 -29.51 -4.99
N LYS A 202 -20.76 -29.13 -4.54
CA LYS A 202 -20.43 -27.78 -4.15
C LYS A 202 -19.10 -27.36 -4.79
N ILE A 203 -19.11 -26.18 -5.41
CA ILE A 203 -17.95 -25.62 -6.11
C ILE A 203 -17.70 -24.22 -5.59
N GLY A 204 -16.44 -23.92 -5.32
CA GLY A 204 -15.94 -22.57 -5.02
C GLY A 204 -14.91 -22.12 -6.06
N ILE A 205 -14.59 -20.85 -6.04
CA ILE A 205 -13.57 -20.23 -6.89
C ILE A 205 -12.31 -19.97 -6.09
N SER A 206 -11.19 -20.51 -6.53
CA SER A 206 -9.87 -20.15 -6.01
C SER A 206 -9.43 -18.80 -6.63
N VAL A 207 -9.26 -17.80 -5.77
CA VAL A 207 -8.80 -16.47 -6.16
C VAL A 207 -7.28 -16.45 -6.20
N PRO A 208 -6.65 -15.92 -7.27
CA PRO A 208 -5.20 -15.87 -7.37
C PRO A 208 -4.55 -15.19 -6.16
N ARG A 209 -3.44 -15.74 -5.68
CA ARG A 209 -2.66 -15.15 -4.60
C ARG A 209 -2.13 -13.77 -4.94
N GLY A 210 -1.63 -13.57 -6.16
CA GLY A 210 -1.13 -12.30 -6.65
C GLY A 210 -2.16 -11.61 -7.55
N LEU A 211 -2.57 -10.40 -7.21
CA LEU A 211 -3.55 -9.61 -7.95
C LEU A 211 -2.88 -8.64 -8.91
N PHE A 212 -1.89 -7.89 -8.44
CA PHE A 212 -0.96 -7.03 -9.21
C PHE A 212 -1.62 -6.20 -10.32
N GLY A 213 -2.58 -5.34 -9.98
CA GLY A 213 -3.27 -4.46 -10.92
C GLY A 213 -4.28 -5.17 -11.82
N ARG A 214 -4.74 -6.36 -11.43
CA ARG A 214 -5.81 -7.12 -12.10
C ARG A 214 -7.08 -7.20 -11.27
N GLU A 215 -7.14 -6.46 -10.17
CA GLU A 215 -8.20 -6.52 -9.17
C GLU A 215 -9.57 -6.32 -9.82
N ASP A 216 -9.75 -5.30 -10.65
CA ASP A 216 -11.02 -5.01 -11.32
C ASP A 216 -11.48 -6.18 -12.20
N LYS A 217 -10.57 -6.79 -12.97
CA LYS A 217 -10.91 -7.94 -13.83
C LYS A 217 -11.28 -9.17 -13.02
N ILE A 218 -10.63 -9.37 -11.88
CA ILE A 218 -10.93 -10.47 -10.96
C ILE A 218 -12.30 -10.26 -10.32
N ILE A 219 -12.60 -9.03 -9.89
CA ILE A 219 -13.90 -8.66 -9.32
C ILE A 219 -15.02 -8.87 -10.34
N GLU A 220 -14.84 -8.43 -11.57
CA GLU A 220 -15.82 -8.68 -12.65
C GLU A 220 -16.07 -10.17 -12.87
N LYS A 221 -15.00 -10.96 -12.93
CA LYS A 221 -15.10 -12.40 -13.10
C LYS A 221 -15.79 -13.10 -11.92
N LEU A 222 -15.54 -12.65 -10.70
CA LEU A 222 -16.23 -13.13 -9.51
C LEU A 222 -17.73 -12.82 -9.55
N LYS A 223 -18.13 -11.63 -10.00
CA LYS A 223 -19.54 -11.28 -10.21
C LYS A 223 -20.23 -12.21 -11.21
N GLU A 224 -19.52 -12.60 -12.30
CA GLU A 224 -20.03 -13.58 -13.25
C GLU A 224 -20.27 -14.95 -12.60
N PHE A 225 -19.33 -15.44 -11.78
CA PHE A 225 -19.49 -16.69 -11.06
C PHE A 225 -20.60 -16.63 -10.03
N LYS A 226 -20.73 -15.50 -9.33
CA LYS A 226 -21.84 -15.28 -8.39
C LYS A 226 -23.20 -15.36 -9.10
N ALA A 227 -23.33 -14.75 -10.27
CA ALA A 227 -24.53 -14.83 -11.11
C ALA A 227 -24.83 -16.26 -11.60
N LYS A 228 -23.81 -17.13 -11.72
CA LYS A 228 -23.95 -18.56 -12.03
C LYS A 228 -24.26 -19.44 -10.80
N GLY A 229 -24.51 -18.82 -9.63
CA GLY A 229 -24.86 -19.50 -8.39
C GLY A 229 -23.69 -20.06 -7.59
N ILE A 230 -22.44 -19.69 -7.91
CA ILE A 230 -21.28 -20.07 -7.13
C ILE A 230 -21.13 -19.05 -5.99
N ASN A 231 -21.15 -19.54 -4.75
CA ASN A 231 -21.16 -18.69 -3.56
C ASN A 231 -19.92 -18.81 -2.68
N ASP A 232 -19.01 -19.70 -3.01
CA ASP A 232 -17.84 -20.00 -2.18
C ASP A 232 -16.56 -19.55 -2.89
N THR A 233 -15.63 -18.94 -2.13
CA THR A 233 -14.32 -18.52 -2.65
C THR A 233 -13.20 -18.94 -1.70
N LEU A 234 -12.07 -19.38 -2.24
CA LEU A 234 -10.84 -19.63 -1.51
C LEU A 234 -9.91 -18.43 -1.73
N CYS A 235 -9.56 -17.73 -0.65
CA CYS A 235 -8.79 -16.50 -0.68
C CYS A 235 -7.44 -16.67 0.02
N ASN A 236 -6.37 -16.34 -0.66
CA ASN A 236 -4.99 -16.49 -0.20
C ASN A 236 -4.28 -15.15 0.11
N ASN A 237 -5.01 -14.03 0.13
CA ASN A 237 -4.53 -12.73 0.57
C ASN A 237 -5.68 -11.88 1.10
N LEU A 238 -5.38 -10.92 1.98
CA LEU A 238 -6.37 -10.09 2.66
C LEU A 238 -7.17 -9.19 1.70
N GLY A 239 -6.59 -8.74 0.59
CA GLY A 239 -7.30 -7.96 -0.42
C GLY A 239 -8.41 -8.80 -1.08
N ALA A 240 -8.12 -10.07 -1.43
CA ALA A 240 -9.11 -11.00 -1.96
C ALA A 240 -10.21 -11.29 -0.93
N VAL A 241 -9.85 -11.51 0.34
CA VAL A 241 -10.80 -11.68 1.43
C VAL A 241 -11.76 -10.49 1.49
N TYR A 242 -11.22 -9.27 1.47
CA TYR A 242 -12.02 -8.05 1.53
C TYR A 242 -13.06 -7.97 0.41
N PHE A 243 -12.63 -8.01 -0.86
CA PHE A 243 -13.58 -7.81 -1.95
C PHE A 243 -14.52 -9.02 -2.17
N CYS A 244 -14.11 -10.25 -1.84
CA CYS A 244 -15.01 -11.40 -1.90
C CYS A 244 -16.13 -11.28 -0.84
N LYS A 245 -15.83 -10.76 0.35
CA LYS A 245 -16.86 -10.46 1.35
C LYS A 245 -17.81 -9.37 0.89
N GLU A 246 -17.28 -8.26 0.34
CA GLU A 246 -18.12 -7.18 -0.22
C GLU A 246 -19.06 -7.69 -1.34
N LEU A 247 -18.62 -8.68 -2.11
CA LEU A 247 -19.44 -9.34 -3.11
C LEU A 247 -20.41 -10.40 -2.53
N GLY A 248 -20.40 -10.62 -1.22
CA GLY A 248 -21.28 -11.54 -0.52
C GLY A 248 -20.97 -13.02 -0.71
N PHE A 249 -19.72 -13.38 -0.95
CA PHE A 249 -19.28 -14.77 -0.98
C PHE A 249 -19.10 -15.34 0.43
N ASN A 250 -19.28 -16.66 0.58
CA ASN A 250 -18.70 -17.40 1.68
C ASN A 250 -17.20 -17.49 1.44
N VAL A 251 -16.42 -16.86 2.30
CA VAL A 251 -14.97 -16.74 2.11
C VAL A 251 -14.26 -17.79 2.95
N HIS A 252 -13.53 -18.68 2.28
CA HIS A 252 -12.64 -19.66 2.87
C HIS A 252 -11.21 -19.12 2.83
N GLY A 253 -10.56 -19.05 3.97
CA GLY A 253 -9.17 -18.60 4.08
C GLY A 253 -8.20 -19.71 3.64
N GLY A 254 -7.33 -19.42 2.69
CA GLY A 254 -6.32 -20.36 2.21
C GLY A 254 -5.02 -20.33 3.04
N GLU A 255 -4.11 -21.27 2.74
CA GLU A 255 -2.86 -21.51 3.46
C GLU A 255 -1.95 -20.28 3.53
N PHE A 256 -2.02 -19.40 2.51
CA PHE A 256 -1.19 -18.19 2.44
C PHE A 256 -1.70 -17.02 3.29
N LEU A 257 -2.80 -17.16 3.99
CA LEU A 257 -3.16 -16.24 5.08
C LEU A 257 -2.28 -16.46 6.31
N ASN A 258 -1.53 -17.56 6.32
CA ASN A 258 -0.52 -17.89 7.32
C ASN A 258 -1.05 -17.88 8.76
N ILE A 259 -2.17 -18.53 8.97
CA ILE A 259 -2.79 -18.66 10.29
C ILE A 259 -2.00 -19.67 11.12
N THR A 260 -1.36 -19.19 12.19
CA THR A 260 -0.42 -19.98 13.01
C THR A 260 -0.72 -19.95 14.50
N ASN A 261 -1.71 -19.18 14.94
CA ASN A 261 -2.03 -19.01 16.35
C ASN A 261 -3.50 -18.66 16.57
N THR A 262 -3.97 -18.83 17.81
CA THR A 262 -5.35 -18.57 18.21
C THR A 262 -5.82 -17.15 17.92
N ALA A 263 -5.00 -16.13 18.10
CA ALA A 263 -5.39 -14.76 17.80
C ALA A 263 -5.74 -14.56 16.33
N SER A 264 -5.00 -15.21 15.43
CA SER A 264 -5.29 -15.18 13.98
C SER A 264 -6.58 -15.96 13.64
N VAL A 265 -6.87 -17.04 14.36
CA VAL A 265 -8.14 -17.80 14.20
C VAL A 265 -9.30 -16.90 14.61
N LEU A 266 -9.26 -16.34 15.82
CA LEU A 266 -10.31 -15.45 16.33
C LEU A 266 -10.51 -14.22 15.45
N TRP A 267 -9.42 -13.65 14.92
CA TRP A 267 -9.54 -12.58 13.93
C TRP A 267 -10.32 -13.02 12.68
N ALA A 268 -10.03 -14.23 12.16
CA ALA A 268 -10.73 -14.73 10.99
C ALA A 268 -12.22 -14.97 11.25
N GLU A 269 -12.57 -15.48 12.42
CA GLU A 269 -13.96 -15.63 12.88
C GLU A 269 -14.66 -14.26 13.00
N GLU A 270 -14.07 -13.32 13.72
CA GLU A 270 -14.61 -11.97 13.90
C GLU A 270 -14.76 -11.24 12.55
N TYR A 271 -13.78 -11.39 11.68
CA TYR A 271 -13.84 -10.85 10.32
C TYR A 271 -14.91 -11.55 9.48
N GLY A 272 -15.42 -12.71 9.89
CA GLY A 272 -16.51 -13.47 9.28
C GLY A 272 -16.07 -14.30 8.09
N LEU A 273 -14.92 -14.93 8.17
CA LEU A 273 -14.55 -16.03 7.26
C LEU A 273 -15.39 -17.26 7.61
N THR A 274 -15.74 -18.05 6.58
CA THR A 274 -16.49 -19.29 6.75
C THR A 274 -15.66 -20.34 7.48
N ASP A 275 -14.39 -20.41 7.12
CA ASP A 275 -13.35 -21.25 7.71
C ASP A 275 -11.97 -20.81 7.20
N ILE A 276 -10.93 -21.43 7.71
CA ILE A 276 -9.55 -21.15 7.38
C ILE A 276 -8.73 -22.42 7.23
N LEU A 277 -7.77 -22.38 6.35
CA LEU A 277 -6.69 -23.37 6.30
C LEU A 277 -5.52 -22.84 7.12
N VAL A 278 -5.13 -23.60 8.14
CA VAL A 278 -3.96 -23.23 8.96
C VAL A 278 -2.66 -23.38 8.16
N SER A 279 -1.62 -22.65 8.58
CA SER A 279 -0.31 -22.72 7.93
C SER A 279 0.28 -24.10 7.98
N ILE A 280 0.90 -24.54 6.89
CA ILE A 280 1.65 -25.82 6.81
C ILE A 280 2.91 -25.82 7.68
N GLU A 281 3.27 -24.68 8.28
CA GLU A 281 4.45 -24.54 9.13
C GLU A 281 4.22 -24.95 10.59
N ILE A 282 2.94 -25.17 10.98
CA ILE A 282 2.61 -25.59 12.35
C ILE A 282 2.38 -27.10 12.43
N THR A 283 2.71 -27.67 13.60
CA THR A 283 2.55 -29.11 13.84
C THR A 283 1.12 -29.50 14.20
N ASP A 284 0.79 -30.79 14.11
CA ASP A 284 -0.51 -31.32 14.54
C ASP A 284 -0.82 -31.00 16.01
N GLU A 285 0.21 -31.00 16.87
CA GLU A 285 0.05 -30.64 18.28
C GLU A 285 -0.35 -29.16 18.43
N GLN A 286 0.29 -28.29 17.67
CA GLN A 286 -0.03 -26.85 17.65
C GLN A 286 -1.43 -26.62 17.07
N ILE A 287 -1.82 -27.34 15.99
CA ILE A 287 -3.18 -27.27 15.42
C ILE A 287 -4.22 -27.67 16.48
N ASN A 288 -3.96 -28.74 17.23
CA ASN A 288 -4.86 -29.21 18.26
C ASN A 288 -4.97 -28.28 19.47
N ALA A 289 -3.99 -27.41 19.67
CA ALA A 289 -3.95 -26.41 20.73
C ALA A 289 -4.54 -25.05 20.33
N LEU A 290 -4.93 -24.84 19.05
CA LEU A 290 -5.58 -23.61 18.61
C LEU A 290 -6.96 -23.48 19.28
N GLY A 291 -7.24 -22.31 19.84
CA GLY A 291 -8.58 -21.91 20.27
C GLY A 291 -9.39 -21.39 19.08
N GLY A 292 -10.68 -21.12 19.34
CA GLY A 292 -11.66 -20.71 18.34
C GLY A 292 -12.51 -21.87 17.82
N ASN A 293 -13.49 -21.57 16.96
CA ASN A 293 -14.46 -22.55 16.42
C ASN A 293 -14.13 -23.02 15.01
#